data_50721abcef7b17483e61024b67cbe679
#
_entry.id   50721abcef7b17483e61024b67cbe679
#
_cell.length_a   1.000
_cell.length_b   1.000
_cell.length_c   1.000
_cell.angle_alpha   90.00
_cell.angle_beta   90.00
_cell.angle_gamma   90.00
#
_symmetry.space_group_name_H-M   'P 1'
#
loop_
_entity.id
_entity.type
_entity.pdbx_description
1 polymer ?
#
loop_
_entity_poly.entity_id
_entity_poly.type
_entity_poly.pdbx_seq_one_letter_code
_entity_poly.pdbx_strand_id
1 'polypeptide(L)'
;MKSKKQTLPSNSDIIVSRIKKGLNTLDELLKLIESMKNTFFADANLELELLLSNGFPLDIIDDKVLLKTKENQIKDQVFCIVDIETNGSNVNKGQVIEIGAVKLKNGEIIDSYESLVYAKDVPPYIQEVTNITPSMLKDAPVLKTVLEEFKIFLEDDVFVAHDIKFDYRFISESFKKYNLGELHNRKLCTIDLSKRTIEAQRYGLDFLKDLLHIDIDTQHRAYSDALSTTYILKESLSKLPEKILTAEDLIAFSKSDNIINNKNNQAKQNRQNIQNKIEKED
;
A
#
# COMPACT_ATOMS: atom_id res chain seq x y z
N MET A 1 -25.18 3.66 15.23
CA MET A 1 -23.77 3.26 15.41
C MET A 1 -23.54 1.91 14.71
N LYS A 2 -22.91 1.90 13.54
CA LYS A 2 -22.51 0.65 12.89
C LYS A 2 -21.23 0.19 13.58
N SER A 3 -21.24 -0.95 14.26
CA SER A 3 -20.05 -1.57 14.84
C SER A 3 -19.02 -1.78 13.74
N LYS A 4 -17.84 -1.17 13.86
CA LYS A 4 -16.68 -1.53 13.05
C LYS A 4 -16.41 -3.01 13.28
N LYS A 5 -16.71 -3.88 12.32
CA LYS A 5 -16.18 -5.24 12.33
C LYS A 5 -14.66 -5.11 12.37
N GLN A 6 -14.04 -5.39 13.51
CA GLN A 6 -12.61 -5.58 13.60
C GLN A 6 -12.28 -6.82 12.74
N THR A 7 -11.65 -6.60 11.61
CA THR A 7 -11.04 -7.70 10.86
C THR A 7 -9.93 -8.30 11.71
N LEU A 8 -9.96 -9.63 11.88
CA LEU A 8 -8.88 -10.34 12.56
C LEU A 8 -7.55 -10.07 11.81
N PRO A 9 -6.43 -9.95 12.54
CA PRO A 9 -5.13 -9.75 11.91
C PRO A 9 -4.78 -10.96 11.03
N SER A 10 -4.13 -10.71 9.89
CA SER A 10 -3.61 -11.77 9.03
C SER A 10 -2.46 -12.53 9.73
N ASN A 11 -2.14 -13.76 9.25
CA ASN A 11 -0.98 -14.50 9.73
C ASN A 11 0.30 -13.67 9.63
N SER A 12 0.50 -12.95 8.52
CA SER A 12 1.63 -12.04 8.32
C SER A 12 1.69 -10.92 9.38
N ASP A 13 0.54 -10.30 9.73
CA ASP A 13 0.49 -9.27 10.77
C ASP A 13 0.83 -9.83 12.16
N ILE A 14 0.42 -11.08 12.43
CA ILE A 14 0.76 -11.78 13.68
C ILE A 14 2.27 -12.01 13.76
N ILE A 15 2.90 -12.51 12.69
CA ILE A 15 4.35 -12.74 12.61
C ILE A 15 5.10 -11.42 12.83
N VAL A 16 4.75 -10.37 12.11
CA VAL A 16 5.35 -9.03 12.27
C VAL A 16 5.24 -8.55 13.72
N SER A 17 4.06 -8.71 14.33
CA SER A 17 3.85 -8.31 15.73
C SER A 17 4.74 -9.09 16.70
N ARG A 18 5.03 -10.37 16.43
CA ARG A 18 5.89 -11.22 17.27
C ARG A 18 7.36 -10.86 17.09
N ILE A 19 7.81 -10.63 15.86
CA ILE A 19 9.19 -10.15 15.60
C ILE A 19 9.43 -8.80 16.28
N LYS A 20 8.48 -7.88 16.22
CA LYS A 20 8.56 -6.59 16.94
C LYS A 20 8.62 -6.74 18.46
N LYS A 21 8.17 -7.86 19.01
CA LYS A 21 8.20 -8.18 20.45
C LYS A 21 9.38 -9.04 20.87
N GLY A 22 10.30 -9.35 19.95
CA GLY A 22 11.54 -10.03 20.26
C GLY A 22 11.70 -11.45 19.71
N LEU A 23 10.70 -12.00 18.95
CA LEU A 23 10.93 -13.23 18.19
C LEU A 23 12.05 -12.97 17.17
N ASN A 24 13.11 -13.77 17.22
CA ASN A 24 14.30 -13.55 16.38
C ASN A 24 15.02 -14.82 15.91
N THR A 25 14.49 -16.03 16.22
CA THR A 25 15.07 -17.28 15.72
C THR A 25 14.11 -18.03 14.78
N LEU A 26 14.67 -18.84 13.89
CA LEU A 26 13.89 -19.67 12.97
C LEU A 26 13.02 -20.69 13.72
N ASP A 27 13.55 -21.31 14.79
CA ASP A 27 12.80 -22.27 15.63
C ASP A 27 11.57 -21.62 16.27
N GLU A 28 11.70 -20.41 16.82
CA GLU A 28 10.56 -19.66 17.36
C GLU A 28 9.53 -19.29 16.28
N LEU A 29 10.00 -18.93 15.09
CA LEU A 29 9.13 -18.59 13.95
C LEU A 29 8.34 -19.80 13.48
N LEU A 30 9.01 -20.96 13.29
CA LEU A 30 8.35 -22.20 12.87
C LEU A 30 7.31 -22.67 13.91
N LYS A 31 7.64 -22.64 15.21
CA LYS A 31 6.66 -22.94 16.28
C LYS A 31 5.47 -21.98 16.29
N LEU A 32 5.71 -20.70 15.98
CA LEU A 32 4.61 -19.75 15.82
C LEU A 32 3.73 -20.11 14.64
N ILE A 33 4.30 -20.43 13.47
CA ILE A 33 3.56 -20.82 12.26
C ILE A 33 2.75 -22.10 12.52
N GLU A 34 3.31 -23.12 13.15
CA GLU A 34 2.61 -24.37 13.55
C GLU A 34 1.37 -24.09 14.43
N SER A 35 1.45 -23.06 15.27
CA SER A 35 0.33 -22.67 16.16
C SER A 35 -0.78 -21.88 15.44
N MET A 36 -0.56 -21.43 14.20
CA MET A 36 -1.50 -20.60 13.46
C MET A 36 -2.67 -21.39 12.91
N LYS A 37 -3.81 -20.72 12.81
CA LYS A 37 -4.99 -21.21 12.11
C LYS A 37 -5.00 -20.68 10.68
N ASN A 38 -5.65 -21.42 9.79
CA ASN A 38 -5.83 -21.00 8.37
C ASN A 38 -4.50 -20.88 7.61
N THR A 39 -3.53 -21.74 7.89
CA THR A 39 -2.35 -21.94 7.04
C THR A 39 -2.74 -22.75 5.81
N PHE A 40 -2.02 -22.58 4.70
CA PHE A 40 -2.22 -23.36 3.50
C PHE A 40 -1.58 -24.76 3.65
N PHE A 41 -0.40 -24.80 4.26
CA PHE A 41 0.30 -26.05 4.57
C PHE A 41 0.24 -26.36 6.07
N ALA A 42 0.18 -27.66 6.40
CA ALA A 42 0.36 -28.13 7.78
C ALA A 42 1.84 -28.09 8.20
N ASP A 43 2.76 -28.20 7.26
CA ASP A 43 4.21 -28.08 7.49
C ASP A 43 4.61 -26.61 7.56
N ALA A 44 5.23 -26.22 8.68
CA ALA A 44 5.61 -24.83 8.94
C ALA A 44 6.72 -24.31 7.98
N ASN A 45 7.61 -25.19 7.51
CA ASN A 45 8.64 -24.78 6.55
C ASN A 45 8.02 -24.46 5.19
N LEU A 46 7.10 -25.31 4.71
CA LEU A 46 6.38 -25.06 3.45
C LEU A 46 5.51 -23.80 3.54
N GLU A 47 4.86 -23.58 4.69
CA GLU A 47 4.09 -22.35 4.90
C GLU A 47 4.98 -21.12 4.93
N LEU A 48 6.16 -21.19 5.56
CA LEU A 48 7.15 -20.12 5.53
C LEU A 48 7.65 -19.83 4.11
N GLU A 49 8.01 -20.87 3.34
CA GLU A 49 8.39 -20.72 1.94
C GLU A 49 7.30 -20.07 1.09
N LEU A 50 6.03 -20.42 1.34
CA LEU A 50 4.88 -19.80 0.68
C LEU A 50 4.78 -18.32 1.03
N LEU A 51 4.93 -17.94 2.30
CA LEU A 51 4.92 -16.54 2.73
C LEU A 51 6.02 -15.73 2.03
N LEU A 52 7.26 -16.25 2.04
CA LEU A 52 8.42 -15.60 1.41
C LEU A 52 8.23 -15.44 -0.10
N SER A 53 7.79 -16.50 -0.80
CA SER A 53 7.54 -16.47 -2.25
C SER A 53 6.41 -15.52 -2.67
N ASN A 54 5.60 -15.08 -1.70
CA ASN A 54 4.50 -14.15 -1.91
C ASN A 54 4.75 -12.75 -1.31
N GLY A 55 6.02 -12.38 -1.16
CA GLY A 55 6.43 -11.02 -0.82
C GLY A 55 6.44 -10.71 0.68
N PHE A 56 6.53 -11.71 1.55
CA PHE A 56 6.73 -11.44 2.97
C PHE A 56 8.21 -11.08 3.23
N PRO A 57 8.53 -9.86 3.70
CA PRO A 57 9.89 -9.33 3.66
C PRO A 57 10.73 -9.82 4.84
N LEU A 58 11.08 -11.11 4.87
CA LEU A 58 11.99 -11.69 5.85
C LEU A 58 13.30 -12.14 5.21
N ASP A 59 14.40 -11.91 5.95
CA ASP A 59 15.67 -12.61 5.76
C ASP A 59 15.89 -13.60 6.90
N ILE A 60 16.48 -14.76 6.58
CA ILE A 60 16.89 -15.76 7.55
C ILE A 60 18.40 -15.98 7.35
N ILE A 61 19.18 -15.53 8.31
CA ILE A 61 20.66 -15.56 8.26
C ILE A 61 21.17 -16.20 9.56
N ASP A 62 21.88 -17.32 9.45
CA ASP A 62 22.43 -18.03 10.60
C ASP A 62 21.41 -18.24 11.74
N ASP A 63 20.24 -18.79 11.40
CA ASP A 63 19.09 -19.02 12.30
C ASP A 63 18.40 -17.75 12.83
N LYS A 64 18.85 -16.58 12.47
CA LYS A 64 18.23 -15.30 12.86
C LYS A 64 17.17 -14.89 11.85
N VAL A 65 16.00 -14.50 12.36
CA VAL A 65 14.88 -13.97 11.60
C VAL A 65 14.92 -12.44 11.62
N LEU A 66 15.07 -11.85 10.47
CA LEU A 66 15.17 -10.40 10.28
C LEU A 66 14.01 -9.91 9.42
N LEU A 67 13.19 -8.99 9.94
CA LEU A 67 12.15 -8.33 9.15
C LEU A 67 12.80 -7.17 8.40
N LYS A 68 13.01 -7.30 7.07
CA LYS A 68 13.68 -6.29 6.23
C LYS A 68 13.15 -4.88 6.46
N THR A 69 11.83 -4.74 6.53
CA THR A 69 11.15 -3.43 6.74
C THR A 69 11.37 -2.81 8.12
N LYS A 70 11.86 -3.60 9.09
CA LYS A 70 12.26 -3.13 10.43
C LYS A 70 13.76 -2.83 10.51
N GLU A 71 14.57 -3.61 9.79
CA GLU A 71 16.05 -3.48 9.82
C GLU A 71 16.54 -2.38 8.87
N ASN A 72 15.92 -2.24 7.69
CA ASN A 72 16.30 -1.25 6.70
C ASN A 72 15.86 0.17 7.12
N GLN A 73 16.76 1.13 6.93
CA GLN A 73 16.38 2.55 6.98
C GLN A 73 15.46 2.89 5.80
N ILE A 74 14.63 3.92 5.94
CA ILE A 74 13.70 4.37 4.87
C ILE A 74 14.43 4.62 3.55
N LYS A 75 15.64 5.19 3.59
CA LYS A 75 16.45 5.45 2.37
C LYS A 75 16.90 4.18 1.66
N ASP A 76 17.07 3.07 2.39
CA ASP A 76 17.53 1.79 1.85
C ASP A 76 16.36 0.87 1.46
N GLN A 77 15.14 1.21 1.90
CA GLN A 77 13.92 0.47 1.57
C GLN A 77 13.43 0.77 0.16
N VAL A 78 13.06 -0.27 -0.57
CA VAL A 78 12.32 -0.10 -1.83
C VAL A 78 10.82 -0.01 -1.53
N PHE A 79 10.19 1.01 -2.11
CA PHE A 79 8.75 1.20 -2.12
C PHE A 79 8.24 0.97 -3.54
N CYS A 80 7.34 0.02 -3.73
CA CYS A 80 6.65 -0.22 -4.99
C CYS A 80 5.29 0.49 -4.96
N ILE A 81 5.19 1.61 -5.66
CA ILE A 81 3.98 2.43 -5.74
C ILE A 81 3.14 1.91 -6.89
N VAL A 82 1.93 1.46 -6.60
CA VAL A 82 1.06 0.73 -7.52
C VAL A 82 -0.28 1.42 -7.64
N ASP A 83 -0.78 1.46 -8.86
CA ASP A 83 -2.15 1.83 -9.18
C ASP A 83 -2.71 0.86 -10.22
N ILE A 84 -4.03 0.62 -10.22
CA ILE A 84 -4.68 -0.28 -11.17
C ILE A 84 -5.95 0.32 -11.73
N GLU A 85 -6.21 0.05 -13.01
CA GLU A 85 -7.52 0.25 -13.61
C GLU A 85 -8.26 -1.08 -13.72
N THR A 86 -9.57 -1.06 -13.50
CA THR A 86 -10.40 -2.26 -13.49
C THR A 86 -11.69 -2.07 -14.28
N ASN A 87 -12.21 -3.12 -14.90
CA ASN A 87 -13.51 -3.08 -15.56
C ASN A 87 -14.67 -3.52 -14.67
N GLY A 88 -14.46 -3.60 -13.35
CA GLY A 88 -15.49 -3.95 -12.38
C GLY A 88 -15.05 -3.71 -10.95
N SER A 89 -16.00 -3.68 -10.02
CA SER A 89 -15.76 -3.29 -8.61
C SER A 89 -15.08 -4.34 -7.73
N ASN A 90 -14.93 -5.57 -8.22
CA ASN A 90 -14.23 -6.68 -7.55
C ASN A 90 -13.95 -7.81 -8.56
N VAL A 91 -13.10 -8.78 -8.18
CA VAL A 91 -12.64 -9.89 -9.05
C VAL A 91 -13.74 -10.86 -9.53
N ASN A 92 -14.93 -10.83 -8.93
CA ASN A 92 -16.08 -11.64 -9.37
C ASN A 92 -16.93 -10.92 -10.43
N LYS A 93 -16.83 -9.59 -10.51
CA LYS A 93 -17.59 -8.72 -11.42
C LYS A 93 -16.75 -8.11 -12.52
N GLY A 94 -15.44 -8.28 -12.46
CA GLY A 94 -14.52 -7.73 -13.44
C GLY A 94 -13.10 -8.24 -13.21
N GLN A 95 -12.17 -7.57 -13.87
CA GLN A 95 -10.73 -7.85 -13.77
C GLN A 95 -9.93 -6.56 -13.86
N VAL A 96 -8.65 -6.64 -13.52
CA VAL A 96 -7.68 -5.60 -13.85
C VAL A 96 -7.59 -5.46 -15.37
N ILE A 97 -7.56 -4.23 -15.86
CA ILE A 97 -7.39 -3.88 -17.28
C ILE A 97 -6.12 -3.06 -17.52
N GLU A 98 -5.51 -2.50 -16.49
CA GLU A 98 -4.21 -1.87 -16.52
C GLU A 98 -3.53 -1.98 -15.15
N ILE A 99 -2.21 -2.19 -15.14
CA ILE A 99 -1.37 -2.06 -13.94
C ILE A 99 -0.28 -1.03 -14.25
N GLY A 100 -0.10 -0.06 -13.36
CA GLY A 100 1.03 0.85 -13.34
C GLY A 100 1.76 0.75 -12.01
N ALA A 101 3.09 0.68 -12.06
CA ALA A 101 3.89 0.64 -10.84
C ALA A 101 5.23 1.36 -11.01
N VAL A 102 5.72 1.95 -9.91
CA VAL A 102 7.00 2.68 -9.84
C VAL A 102 7.75 2.21 -8.61
N LYS A 103 9.00 1.79 -8.76
CA LYS A 103 9.89 1.51 -7.63
C LYS A 103 10.67 2.76 -7.23
N LEU A 104 10.53 3.14 -5.97
CA LEU A 104 11.22 4.29 -5.35
C LEU A 104 12.21 3.78 -4.29
N LYS A 105 13.46 4.23 -4.37
CA LYS A 105 14.49 4.01 -3.34
C LYS A 105 15.31 5.27 -3.16
N ASN A 106 15.57 5.67 -1.92
CA ASN A 106 16.38 6.87 -1.59
C ASN A 106 15.93 8.15 -2.32
N GLY A 107 14.61 8.30 -2.53
CA GLY A 107 14.07 9.46 -3.26
C GLY A 107 14.20 9.39 -4.79
N GLU A 108 14.82 8.34 -5.35
CA GLU A 108 15.01 8.15 -6.78
C GLU A 108 14.10 7.04 -7.31
N ILE A 109 13.54 7.25 -8.50
CA ILE A 109 12.84 6.21 -9.24
C ILE A 109 13.90 5.27 -9.83
N ILE A 110 13.86 4.00 -9.43
CA ILE A 110 14.88 3.01 -9.85
C ILE A 110 14.35 2.04 -10.89
N ASP A 111 13.02 1.86 -10.98
CA ASP A 111 12.38 0.98 -11.95
C ASP A 111 10.91 1.34 -12.12
N SER A 112 10.27 0.84 -13.20
CA SER A 112 8.85 1.02 -13.47
C SER A 112 8.27 -0.15 -14.24
N TYR A 113 6.97 -0.40 -14.04
CA TYR A 113 6.19 -1.41 -14.73
C TYR A 113 4.87 -0.81 -15.21
N GLU A 114 4.52 -1.10 -16.45
CA GLU A 114 3.23 -0.71 -17.04
C GLU A 114 2.75 -1.83 -17.95
N SER A 115 1.49 -2.23 -17.80
CA SER A 115 0.86 -3.19 -18.72
C SER A 115 -0.64 -2.99 -18.81
N LEU A 116 -1.15 -2.89 -20.04
CA LEU A 116 -2.53 -3.15 -20.33
C LEU A 116 -2.82 -4.65 -20.22
N VAL A 117 -4.09 -4.99 -19.96
CA VAL A 117 -4.54 -6.39 -19.81
C VAL A 117 -5.69 -6.66 -20.76
N TYR A 118 -5.60 -7.76 -21.51
CA TYR A 118 -6.68 -8.19 -22.37
C TYR A 118 -8.01 -8.27 -21.62
N ALA A 119 -9.01 -7.57 -22.13
CA ALA A 119 -10.39 -7.69 -21.71
C ALA A 119 -11.31 -7.55 -22.93
N LYS A 120 -12.32 -8.44 -23.01
CA LYS A 120 -13.28 -8.42 -24.12
C LYS A 120 -14.16 -7.19 -24.08
N ASP A 121 -14.57 -6.79 -22.88
CA ASP A 121 -15.53 -5.71 -22.65
C ASP A 121 -15.02 -4.75 -21.56
N VAL A 122 -15.23 -3.46 -21.79
CA VAL A 122 -15.02 -2.38 -20.82
C VAL A 122 -16.32 -1.58 -20.74
N PRO A 123 -16.96 -1.48 -19.58
CA PRO A 123 -18.21 -0.71 -19.45
C PRO A 123 -18.04 0.74 -19.88
N PRO A 124 -19.05 1.36 -20.54
CA PRO A 124 -18.93 2.73 -21.05
C PRO A 124 -18.47 3.75 -20.00
N TYR A 125 -18.99 3.68 -18.76
CA TYR A 125 -18.60 4.58 -17.69
C TYR A 125 -17.12 4.41 -17.25
N ILE A 126 -16.54 3.20 -17.41
CA ILE A 126 -15.11 2.97 -17.18
C ILE A 126 -14.29 3.58 -18.31
N GLN A 127 -14.75 3.43 -19.58
CA GLN A 127 -14.07 4.06 -20.71
C GLN A 127 -14.04 5.59 -20.59
N GLU A 128 -15.12 6.21 -20.10
CA GLU A 128 -15.20 7.66 -19.87
C GLU A 128 -14.20 8.13 -18.80
N VAL A 129 -13.99 7.34 -17.75
CA VAL A 129 -13.09 7.70 -16.65
C VAL A 129 -11.63 7.40 -17.02
N THR A 130 -11.33 6.19 -17.50
CA THR A 130 -9.96 5.71 -17.69
C THR A 130 -9.40 6.01 -19.09
N ASN A 131 -10.25 6.38 -20.05
CA ASN A 131 -9.95 6.45 -21.47
C ASN A 131 -9.45 5.12 -22.07
N ILE A 132 -9.65 3.99 -21.38
CA ILE A 132 -9.28 2.65 -21.85
C ILE A 132 -10.46 2.05 -22.60
N THR A 133 -10.27 1.77 -23.90
CA THR A 133 -11.28 1.18 -24.77
C THR A 133 -11.01 -0.31 -25.03
N PRO A 134 -12.03 -1.11 -25.38
CA PRO A 134 -11.82 -2.52 -25.75
C PRO A 134 -10.82 -2.71 -26.91
N SER A 135 -10.74 -1.73 -27.83
CA SER A 135 -9.80 -1.78 -28.95
C SER A 135 -8.33 -1.68 -28.49
N MET A 136 -8.06 -0.93 -27.43
CA MET A 136 -6.70 -0.84 -26.85
C MET A 136 -6.29 -2.15 -26.17
N LEU A 137 -7.25 -2.90 -25.64
CA LEU A 137 -7.01 -4.13 -24.87
C LEU A 137 -6.97 -5.39 -25.74
N LYS A 138 -7.35 -5.29 -27.04
CA LYS A 138 -7.54 -6.44 -27.91
C LYS A 138 -6.29 -7.33 -28.06
N ASP A 139 -5.14 -6.69 -28.17
CA ASP A 139 -3.84 -7.35 -28.38
C ASP A 139 -2.96 -7.34 -27.13
N ALA A 140 -3.52 -6.90 -25.97
CA ALA A 140 -2.82 -6.90 -24.70
C ALA A 140 -2.65 -8.32 -24.12
N PRO A 141 -1.64 -8.56 -23.27
CA PRO A 141 -1.43 -9.85 -22.63
C PRO A 141 -2.64 -10.25 -21.75
N VAL A 142 -2.85 -11.56 -21.57
CA VAL A 142 -3.89 -12.06 -20.67
C VAL A 142 -3.53 -11.78 -19.21
N LEU A 143 -4.55 -11.59 -18.36
CA LEU A 143 -4.37 -11.19 -16.96
C LEU A 143 -3.39 -12.08 -16.19
N LYS A 144 -3.41 -13.41 -16.41
CA LYS A 144 -2.50 -14.31 -15.71
C LYS A 144 -1.04 -13.98 -15.98
N THR A 145 -0.66 -13.75 -17.24
CA THR A 145 0.71 -13.39 -17.63
C THR A 145 1.13 -12.08 -16.98
N VAL A 146 0.27 -11.05 -17.03
CA VAL A 146 0.55 -9.74 -16.44
C VAL A 146 0.72 -9.85 -14.91
N LEU A 147 -0.08 -10.68 -14.24
CA LEU A 147 0.05 -10.91 -12.79
C LEU A 147 1.34 -11.67 -12.44
N GLU A 148 1.77 -12.64 -13.27
CA GLU A 148 3.04 -13.36 -13.08
C GLU A 148 4.24 -12.41 -13.23
N GLU A 149 4.24 -11.56 -14.26
CA GLU A 149 5.27 -10.53 -14.47
C GLU A 149 5.26 -9.49 -13.33
N PHE A 150 4.09 -9.00 -12.97
CA PHE A 150 3.95 -8.03 -11.87
C PHE A 150 4.41 -8.63 -10.53
N LYS A 151 4.18 -9.91 -10.27
CA LYS A 151 4.67 -10.58 -9.06
C LYS A 151 6.20 -10.57 -9.01
N ILE A 152 6.85 -10.82 -10.15
CA ILE A 152 8.33 -10.77 -10.28
C ILE A 152 8.82 -9.33 -10.07
N PHE A 153 8.12 -8.34 -10.64
CA PHE A 153 8.47 -6.93 -10.44
C PHE A 153 8.28 -6.47 -9.00
N LEU A 154 7.20 -6.88 -8.32
CA LEU A 154 6.87 -6.44 -6.97
C LEU A 154 7.84 -6.98 -5.91
N GLU A 155 8.32 -8.23 -6.05
CA GLU A 155 9.18 -8.89 -5.06
C GLU A 155 8.61 -8.82 -3.63
N ASP A 156 9.45 -8.51 -2.64
CA ASP A 156 9.07 -8.30 -1.23
C ASP A 156 9.07 -6.81 -0.82
N ASP A 157 9.02 -5.92 -1.80
CA ASP A 157 8.99 -4.48 -1.58
C ASP A 157 7.76 -4.03 -0.79
N VAL A 158 7.84 -2.86 -0.17
CA VAL A 158 6.68 -2.25 0.49
C VAL A 158 5.68 -1.81 -0.58
N PHE A 159 4.52 -2.46 -0.62
CA PHE A 159 3.43 -2.11 -1.51
C PHE A 159 2.80 -0.78 -1.06
N VAL A 160 2.82 0.21 -1.93
CA VAL A 160 2.26 1.54 -1.68
C VAL A 160 1.15 1.84 -2.68
N ALA A 161 0.03 2.39 -2.23
CA ALA A 161 -1.02 2.90 -3.13
C ALA A 161 -1.75 4.10 -2.52
N HIS A 162 -2.44 4.84 -3.38
CA HIS A 162 -3.32 5.92 -2.97
C HIS A 162 -4.73 5.35 -2.75
N ASP A 163 -5.14 5.08 -1.51
CA ASP A 163 -6.22 4.18 -1.06
C ASP A 163 -5.90 2.68 -1.23
N ILE A 164 -4.85 2.26 -0.55
CA ILE A 164 -4.30 0.90 -0.56
C ILE A 164 -5.32 -0.24 -0.44
N LYS A 165 -6.52 0.04 0.09
CA LYS A 165 -7.54 -0.99 0.34
C LYS A 165 -8.11 -1.56 -0.94
N PHE A 166 -8.21 -0.75 -1.99
CA PHE A 166 -8.73 -1.19 -3.28
C PHE A 166 -7.67 -1.99 -4.04
N ASP A 167 -6.53 -1.37 -4.36
CA ASP A 167 -5.48 -1.94 -5.21
C ASP A 167 -4.91 -3.24 -4.65
N TYR A 168 -4.46 -3.19 -3.39
CA TYR A 168 -3.87 -4.36 -2.75
C TYR A 168 -4.84 -5.53 -2.66
N ARG A 169 -6.11 -5.27 -2.30
CA ARG A 169 -7.12 -6.32 -2.22
C ARG A 169 -7.41 -6.90 -3.60
N PHE A 170 -7.60 -6.05 -4.62
CA PHE A 170 -7.97 -6.50 -5.96
C PHE A 170 -6.86 -7.34 -6.58
N ILE A 171 -5.60 -6.92 -6.45
CA ILE A 171 -4.43 -7.68 -6.91
C ILE A 171 -4.31 -9.00 -6.13
N SER A 172 -4.39 -8.96 -4.80
CA SER A 172 -4.28 -10.17 -3.96
C SER A 172 -5.37 -11.20 -4.27
N GLU A 173 -6.62 -10.75 -4.44
CA GLU A 173 -7.73 -11.63 -4.85
C GLU A 173 -7.54 -12.16 -6.29
N SER A 174 -6.97 -11.35 -7.20
CA SER A 174 -6.61 -11.79 -8.55
C SER A 174 -5.51 -12.84 -8.51
N PHE A 175 -4.47 -12.67 -7.70
CA PHE A 175 -3.42 -13.67 -7.51
C PHE A 175 -4.00 -15.00 -7.03
N LYS A 176 -4.88 -14.99 -6.02
CA LYS A 176 -5.58 -16.21 -5.55
C LYS A 176 -6.37 -16.88 -6.66
N LYS A 177 -7.12 -16.11 -7.45
CA LYS A 177 -7.95 -16.63 -8.56
C LYS A 177 -7.13 -17.33 -9.64
N TYR A 178 -5.89 -16.90 -9.85
CA TYR A 178 -4.96 -17.48 -10.84
C TYR A 178 -3.92 -18.45 -10.22
N ASN A 179 -4.10 -18.86 -8.96
CA ASN A 179 -3.21 -19.76 -8.22
C ASN A 179 -1.75 -19.23 -8.09
N LEU A 180 -1.58 -17.92 -7.98
CA LEU A 180 -0.29 -17.26 -7.78
C LEU A 180 0.03 -17.02 -6.29
N GLY A 181 -0.84 -17.48 -5.39
CA GLY A 181 -0.75 -17.26 -3.95
C GLY A 181 -1.52 -16.02 -3.48
N GLU A 182 -1.18 -15.53 -2.30
CA GLU A 182 -1.75 -14.31 -1.71
C GLU A 182 -0.62 -13.33 -1.43
N LEU A 183 -0.84 -12.03 -1.62
CA LEU A 183 0.17 -11.03 -1.31
C LEU A 183 0.44 -10.94 0.20
N HIS A 184 1.72 -10.96 0.58
CA HIS A 184 2.18 -10.79 1.96
C HIS A 184 3.08 -9.58 2.14
N ASN A 185 3.25 -8.75 1.12
CA ASN A 185 3.98 -7.49 1.17
C ASN A 185 3.48 -6.57 2.28
N ARG A 186 4.38 -5.85 2.93
CA ARG A 186 4.00 -4.77 3.84
C ARG A 186 3.34 -3.65 3.06
N LYS A 187 2.38 -2.95 3.70
CA LYS A 187 1.46 -2.02 3.04
C LYS A 187 1.57 -0.62 3.60
N LEU A 188 1.62 0.38 2.72
CA LEU A 188 1.60 1.79 3.08
C LEU A 188 0.53 2.53 2.25
N CYS A 189 -0.40 3.22 2.91
CA CYS A 189 -1.40 4.06 2.27
C CYS A 189 -0.91 5.52 2.23
N THR A 190 -0.79 6.11 1.04
CA THR A 190 -0.36 7.51 0.92
C THR A 190 -1.40 8.49 1.41
N ILE A 191 -2.71 8.19 1.31
CA ILE A 191 -3.77 9.01 1.94
C ILE A 191 -3.55 9.09 3.46
N ASP A 192 -3.31 7.95 4.10
CA ASP A 192 -3.12 7.92 5.54
C ASP A 192 -1.83 8.62 5.96
N LEU A 193 -0.75 8.46 5.19
CA LEU A 193 0.51 9.15 5.44
C LEU A 193 0.37 10.66 5.23
N SER A 194 -0.22 11.10 4.11
CA SER A 194 -0.40 12.51 3.77
C SER A 194 -1.19 13.28 4.82
N LYS A 195 -2.18 12.66 5.46
CA LYS A 195 -2.91 13.27 6.58
C LYS A 195 -2.02 13.67 7.76
N ARG A 196 -0.81 13.11 7.85
CA ARG A 196 0.17 13.33 8.94
C ARG A 196 1.36 14.16 8.54
N THR A 197 1.52 14.40 7.23
CA THR A 197 2.69 15.08 6.69
C THR A 197 2.34 16.29 5.82
N ILE A 198 1.13 16.33 5.25
CA ILE A 198 0.70 17.38 4.32
C ILE A 198 -0.53 18.10 4.89
N GLU A 199 -0.47 19.42 4.99
CA GLU A 199 -1.64 20.21 5.35
C GLU A 199 -2.53 20.41 4.11
N ALA A 200 -3.71 19.75 4.08
CA ALA A 200 -4.63 19.79 2.97
C ALA A 200 -6.09 19.70 3.43
N GLN A 201 -7.01 20.26 2.65
CA GLN A 201 -8.45 20.16 2.92
C GLN A 201 -9.01 18.78 2.53
N ARG A 202 -8.43 18.17 1.50
CA ARG A 202 -8.80 16.86 0.95
C ARG A 202 -7.53 16.08 0.62
N TYR A 203 -7.65 14.75 0.57
CA TYR A 203 -6.52 13.85 0.36
C TYR A 203 -6.75 12.89 -0.81
N GLY A 204 -7.66 13.21 -1.75
CA GLY A 204 -7.78 12.53 -3.03
C GLY A 204 -6.59 12.88 -3.93
N LEU A 205 -6.27 11.99 -4.89
CA LEU A 205 -5.09 12.11 -5.74
C LEU A 205 -5.06 13.43 -6.49
N ASP A 206 -6.15 13.79 -7.20
CA ASP A 206 -6.24 15.01 -7.99
C ASP A 206 -6.02 16.27 -7.14
N PHE A 207 -6.66 16.32 -5.95
CA PHE A 207 -6.51 17.47 -5.06
C PHE A 207 -5.06 17.63 -4.57
N LEU A 208 -4.37 16.52 -4.27
CA LEU A 208 -2.96 16.58 -3.84
C LEU A 208 -2.03 16.88 -5.01
N LYS A 209 -2.33 16.41 -6.23
CA LYS A 209 -1.61 16.79 -7.45
C LYS A 209 -1.63 18.30 -7.64
N ASP A 210 -2.83 18.90 -7.60
CA ASP A 210 -3.01 20.35 -7.74
C ASP A 210 -2.28 21.12 -6.63
N LEU A 211 -2.46 20.70 -5.36
CA LEU A 211 -1.85 21.34 -4.20
C LEU A 211 -0.31 21.34 -4.23
N LEU A 212 0.26 20.24 -4.72
CA LEU A 212 1.72 20.04 -4.77
C LEU A 212 2.34 20.41 -6.13
N HIS A 213 1.54 20.94 -7.05
CA HIS A 213 1.96 21.30 -8.41
C HIS A 213 2.64 20.15 -9.16
N ILE A 214 2.06 18.93 -9.03
CA ILE A 214 2.54 17.74 -9.74
C ILE A 214 1.96 17.78 -11.16
N ASP A 215 2.82 18.14 -12.13
CA ASP A 215 2.46 18.25 -13.52
C ASP A 215 2.65 16.91 -14.24
N ILE A 216 1.59 16.11 -14.28
CA ILE A 216 1.51 14.82 -14.99
C ILE A 216 0.20 14.81 -15.77
N ASP A 217 0.31 14.91 -17.10
CA ASP A 217 -0.78 15.24 -18.02
C ASP A 217 -1.89 14.19 -18.16
N THR A 218 -1.64 12.93 -17.84
CA THR A 218 -2.60 11.84 -18.03
C THR A 218 -3.21 11.40 -16.70
N GLN A 219 -4.47 11.79 -16.46
CA GLN A 219 -5.27 11.31 -15.32
C GLN A 219 -5.94 9.98 -15.68
N HIS A 220 -6.22 9.17 -14.66
CA HIS A 220 -6.90 7.88 -14.78
C HIS A 220 -6.20 6.92 -15.76
N ARG A 221 -4.89 6.88 -15.68
CA ARG A 221 -4.03 5.88 -16.27
C ARG A 221 -3.11 5.37 -15.17
N ALA A 222 -3.11 4.06 -14.97
CA ALA A 222 -2.47 3.43 -13.81
C ALA A 222 -1.01 3.86 -13.61
N TYR A 223 -0.21 3.94 -14.66
CA TYR A 223 1.18 4.40 -14.55
C TYR A 223 1.28 5.88 -14.12
N SER A 224 0.46 6.75 -14.70
CA SER A 224 0.48 8.18 -14.38
C SER A 224 0.03 8.46 -12.95
N ASP A 225 -0.95 7.69 -12.45
CA ASP A 225 -1.46 7.81 -11.10
C ASP A 225 -0.48 7.19 -10.08
N ALA A 226 0.21 6.09 -10.41
CA ALA A 226 1.33 5.57 -9.62
C ALA A 226 2.51 6.57 -9.57
N LEU A 227 2.85 7.23 -10.68
CA LEU A 227 3.88 8.25 -10.74
C LEU A 227 3.50 9.49 -9.91
N SER A 228 2.26 9.96 -10.01
CA SER A 228 1.74 11.06 -9.19
C SER A 228 1.78 10.72 -7.70
N THR A 229 1.39 9.50 -7.35
CA THR A 229 1.45 8.96 -5.98
C THR A 229 2.90 8.87 -5.48
N THR A 230 3.87 8.61 -6.37
CA THR A 230 5.30 8.61 -6.04
C THR A 230 5.77 10.00 -5.59
N TYR A 231 5.36 11.07 -6.27
CA TYR A 231 5.70 12.44 -5.85
C TYR A 231 5.04 12.83 -4.54
N ILE A 232 3.79 12.42 -4.30
CA ILE A 232 3.10 12.60 -3.01
C ILE A 232 3.85 11.85 -1.89
N LEU A 233 4.32 10.63 -2.15
CA LEU A 233 5.13 9.88 -1.20
C LEU A 233 6.45 10.59 -0.90
N LYS A 234 7.19 11.06 -1.92
CA LYS A 234 8.45 11.82 -1.74
C LYS A 234 8.22 13.06 -0.87
N GLU A 235 7.17 13.82 -1.14
CA GLU A 235 6.81 14.99 -0.33
C GLU A 235 6.48 14.60 1.13
N SER A 236 5.75 13.51 1.32
CA SER A 236 5.44 13.00 2.66
C SER A 236 6.69 12.53 3.41
N LEU A 237 7.62 11.85 2.72
CA LEU A 237 8.88 11.38 3.32
C LEU A 237 9.77 12.54 3.75
N SER A 238 9.80 13.65 3.00
CA SER A 238 10.58 14.85 3.34
C SER A 238 10.13 15.56 4.63
N LYS A 239 8.90 15.29 5.07
CA LYS A 239 8.26 15.92 6.25
C LYS A 239 8.13 14.99 7.45
N LEU A 240 8.81 13.85 7.44
CA LEU A 240 8.76 12.89 8.54
C LEU A 240 9.46 13.44 9.80
N PRO A 241 8.93 13.15 10.99
CA PRO A 241 9.68 13.35 12.23
C PRO A 241 10.96 12.52 12.25
N GLU A 242 12.06 13.07 12.79
CA GLU A 242 13.39 12.43 12.86
C GLU A 242 13.40 11.02 13.48
N LYS A 243 12.44 10.72 14.35
CA LYS A 243 12.30 9.40 15.00
C LYS A 243 11.74 8.30 14.10
N ILE A 244 11.25 8.62 12.91
CA ILE A 244 10.71 7.66 11.94
C ILE A 244 11.85 7.24 11.02
N LEU A 245 12.46 6.09 11.33
CA LEU A 245 13.71 5.66 10.70
C LEU A 245 13.51 4.49 9.72
N THR A 246 12.56 3.61 10.00
CA THR A 246 12.33 2.37 9.24
C THR A 246 10.97 2.35 8.57
N ALA A 247 10.78 1.44 7.60
CA ALA A 247 9.47 1.29 6.95
C ALA A 247 8.37 0.84 7.95
N GLU A 248 8.72 0.05 8.98
CA GLU A 248 7.76 -0.31 10.04
C GLU A 248 7.37 0.88 10.91
N ASP A 249 8.31 1.81 11.20
CA ASP A 249 8.00 3.07 11.87
C ASP A 249 7.08 3.94 11.01
N LEU A 250 7.36 4.01 9.70
CA LEU A 250 6.55 4.76 8.72
C LEU A 250 5.12 4.21 8.63
N ILE A 251 4.96 2.88 8.54
CA ILE A 251 3.66 2.20 8.52
C ILE A 251 2.89 2.46 9.82
N ALA A 252 3.56 2.41 10.97
CA ALA A 252 2.95 2.72 12.27
C ALA A 252 2.56 4.20 12.37
N PHE A 253 3.45 5.11 11.94
CA PHE A 253 3.19 6.54 11.89
C PHE A 253 2.00 6.88 11.00
N SER A 254 1.89 6.27 9.82
CA SER A 254 0.78 6.49 8.89
C SER A 254 -0.59 6.14 9.48
N LYS A 255 -0.64 5.29 10.52
CA LYS A 255 -1.86 4.85 11.21
C LYS A 255 -2.07 5.54 12.57
N SER A 256 -1.15 6.43 12.98
CA SER A 256 -1.22 7.11 14.28
C SER A 256 -2.33 8.18 14.31
N ASP A 257 -2.70 8.64 15.51
CA ASP A 257 -3.70 9.72 15.69
C ASP A 257 -3.14 11.13 15.42
N ASN A 258 -1.89 11.26 14.96
CA ASN A 258 -1.20 12.52 14.67
C ASN A 258 -1.66 13.18 13.36
N ILE A 259 -2.94 13.39 13.16
CA ILE A 259 -3.49 14.06 11.96
C ILE A 259 -3.28 15.57 12.09
N ILE A 260 -2.62 16.21 11.09
CA ILE A 260 -2.30 17.65 11.10
C ILE A 260 -3.55 18.52 11.23
N ASN A 261 -4.61 18.21 10.47
CA ASN A 261 -5.85 19.00 10.50
C ASN A 261 -6.60 18.95 11.85
N ASN A 262 -6.47 17.85 12.62
CA ASN A 262 -7.08 17.78 13.95
C ASN A 262 -6.38 18.71 14.95
N LYS A 263 -5.05 18.89 14.84
CA LYS A 263 -4.31 19.82 15.70
C LYS A 263 -4.70 21.28 15.43
N ASN A 264 -4.88 21.63 14.17
CA ASN A 264 -5.26 23.00 13.78
C ASN A 264 -6.73 23.30 14.16
N ASN A 265 -7.64 22.32 14.05
CA ASN A 265 -9.01 22.48 14.49
C ASN A 265 -9.14 22.56 16.02
N GLN A 266 -8.37 21.77 16.77
CA GLN A 266 -8.31 21.87 18.23
C GLN A 266 -7.69 23.21 18.68
N ALA A 267 -6.65 23.69 18.02
CA ALA A 267 -6.04 24.98 18.32
C ALA A 267 -6.99 26.15 17.99
N LYS A 268 -7.75 26.08 16.89
CA LYS A 268 -8.78 27.06 16.54
C LYS A 268 -9.96 27.04 17.53
N GLN A 269 -10.45 25.86 17.92
CA GLN A 269 -11.49 25.72 18.94
C GLN A 269 -11.05 26.22 20.31
N ASN A 270 -9.82 25.93 20.72
CA ASN A 270 -9.28 26.43 21.98
C ASN A 270 -9.13 27.95 21.96
N ARG A 271 -8.68 28.57 20.86
CA ARG A 271 -8.62 30.04 20.71
C ARG A 271 -10.01 30.67 20.75
N GLN A 272 -11.00 30.09 20.06
CA GLN A 272 -12.37 30.56 20.08
C GLN A 272 -13.01 30.43 21.47
N ASN A 273 -12.74 29.34 22.19
CA ASN A 273 -13.22 29.14 23.55
C ASN A 273 -12.57 30.11 24.55
N ILE A 274 -11.31 30.48 24.35
CA ILE A 274 -10.62 31.48 25.16
C ILE A 274 -11.21 32.88 24.85
N GLN A 275 -11.43 33.21 23.59
CA GLN A 275 -12.02 34.50 23.17
C GLN A 275 -13.43 34.67 23.71
N ASN A 276 -14.29 33.64 23.61
CA ASN A 276 -15.66 33.62 24.15
C ASN A 276 -15.68 33.63 25.69
N LYS A 277 -14.60 33.29 26.39
CA LYS A 277 -14.50 33.43 27.82
C LYS A 277 -14.16 34.85 28.25
N ILE A 278 -13.27 35.51 27.49
CA ILE A 278 -12.89 36.91 27.73
C ILE A 278 -14.10 37.84 27.48
N GLU A 279 -14.86 37.61 26.41
CA GLU A 279 -16.07 38.40 26.08
C GLU A 279 -17.26 38.18 27.04
N LYS A 280 -17.19 37.25 27.98
CA LYS A 280 -18.23 37.01 29.00
C LYS A 280 -17.84 37.51 30.39
N GLU A 281 -16.62 37.94 30.56
CA GLU A 281 -16.08 38.49 31.81
C GLU A 281 -15.99 40.03 31.78
N ASP A 282 -16.29 40.67 30.63
CA ASP A 282 -16.56 42.11 30.44
C ASP A 282 -18.06 42.40 30.39
#